data_576ea0ffe81837b52d9ecc181c3efd87
#
_entry.id   576ea0ffe81837b52d9ecc181c3efd87
#
_cell.length_a   1.000
_cell.length_b   1.000
_cell.length_c   1.000
_cell.angle_alpha   90.00
_cell.angle_beta   90.00
_cell.angle_gamma   90.00
#
_symmetry.space_group_name_H-M   'P 1'
#
loop_
_entity.id
_entity.type
_entity.pdbx_description
1 polymer ?
#
loop_
_entity_poly.entity_id
_entity_poly.type
_entity_poly.pdbx_seq_one_letter_code
_entity_poly.pdbx_strand_id
1 'polypeptide(L)' 'MTLLEMSVQYADSAALIRARIRELRTQERQQPDPETSRRLRQRIDALTPLLRDCRELAVLTARYYDRSYHKHERYTL' A
#
# COMPACT_ATOMS: atom_id res chain seq x y z
N MET A 1 -18.39 6.83 2.67
CA MET A 1 -16.94 7.11 2.48
C MET A 1 -16.71 7.65 1.07
N THR A 2 -15.99 8.75 0.95
CA THR A 2 -15.68 9.32 -0.36
C THR A 2 -14.49 8.62 -1.00
N LEU A 3 -14.33 8.78 -2.32
CA LEU A 3 -13.17 8.24 -3.04
C LEU A 3 -11.86 8.84 -2.53
N LEU A 4 -11.87 10.11 -2.15
CA LEU A 4 -10.71 10.77 -1.57
C LEU A 4 -10.32 10.14 -0.23
N GLU A 5 -11.30 9.90 0.64
CA GLU A 5 -11.06 9.23 1.92
C GLU A 5 -10.53 7.82 1.71
N MET A 6 -11.09 7.08 0.76
CA MET A 6 -10.58 5.74 0.41
C MET A 6 -9.14 5.80 -0.08
N SER A 7 -8.80 6.78 -0.92
CA SER A 7 -7.44 6.98 -1.42
C SER A 7 -6.45 7.20 -0.26
N VAL A 8 -6.82 8.04 0.71
CA VAL A 8 -5.99 8.30 1.89
C VAL A 8 -5.83 7.03 2.72
N GLN A 9 -6.91 6.27 2.94
CA GLN A 9 -6.84 5.02 3.71
C GLN A 9 -5.94 3.99 3.03
N TYR A 10 -6.01 3.83 1.72
CA TYR A 10 -5.14 2.92 0.99
C TYR A 10 -3.68 3.36 1.07
N ALA A 11 -3.42 4.67 0.98
CA ALA A 11 -2.08 5.21 1.11
C ALA A 11 -1.51 4.99 2.52
N ASP A 12 -2.33 5.18 3.56
CA ASP A 12 -1.93 4.92 4.95
C ASP A 12 -1.64 3.44 5.17
N SER A 13 -2.48 2.56 4.64
CA SER A 13 -2.26 1.12 4.71
C SER A 13 -0.96 0.73 4.01
N ALA A 14 -0.68 1.30 2.85
CA ALA A 14 0.56 1.06 2.13
C ALA A 14 1.78 1.49 2.95
N ALA A 15 1.70 2.64 3.63
CA ALA A 15 2.78 3.13 4.49
C ALA A 15 3.04 2.18 5.66
N LEU A 16 1.99 1.67 6.30
CA LEU A 16 2.10 0.72 7.40
C LEU A 16 2.74 -0.60 6.94
N ILE A 17 2.30 -1.12 5.80
CA ILE A 17 2.85 -2.36 5.24
C ILE A 17 4.33 -2.16 4.88
N ARG A 18 4.68 -1.04 4.29
CA ARG A 18 6.07 -0.71 3.96
C ARG A 18 6.96 -0.66 5.20
N ALA A 19 6.48 -0.01 6.25
CA ALA A 19 7.19 0.04 7.53
C ALA A 19 7.41 -1.36 8.11
N ARG A 20 6.39 -2.21 8.05
CA ARG A 20 6.48 -3.58 8.52
C ARG A 20 7.49 -4.40 7.72
N ILE A 21 7.50 -4.25 6.40
CA ILE A 21 8.48 -4.91 5.54
C ILE A 21 9.91 -4.49 5.91
N ARG A 22 10.13 -3.20 6.18
CA ARG A 22 11.45 -2.69 6.61
C ARG A 22 11.89 -3.33 7.92
N GLU A 23 11.00 -3.43 8.90
CA GLU A 23 11.28 -4.09 10.17
C GLU A 23 11.67 -5.55 9.96
N LEU A 24 10.89 -6.27 9.14
CA LEU A 24 11.16 -7.68 8.86
C LEU A 24 12.49 -7.87 8.15
N ARG A 25 12.83 -7.00 7.20
CA ARG A 25 14.13 -7.04 6.53
C ARG A 25 15.30 -6.81 7.51
N THR A 26 15.12 -5.86 8.43
CA THR A 26 16.13 -5.61 9.46
C THR A 26 16.31 -6.84 10.36
N GLN A 27 15.21 -7.45 10.78
CA GLN A 27 15.23 -8.66 11.59
C GLN A 27 15.90 -9.82 10.85
N GLU A 28 15.60 -9.98 9.56
CA GLU A 28 16.21 -11.01 8.71
C GLU A 28 17.72 -10.86 8.65
N ARG A 29 18.23 -9.64 8.47
CA ARG A 29 19.66 -9.37 8.40
C ARG A 29 20.39 -9.66 9.72
N GLN A 30 19.71 -9.45 10.84
CA GLN A 30 20.28 -9.64 12.17
C GLN A 30 20.10 -11.07 12.67
N GLN A 31 19.29 -11.88 12.01
CA GLN A 31 18.95 -13.21 12.47
C GLN A 31 20.01 -14.23 12.04
N PRO A 32 20.72 -14.89 13.00
CA PRO A 32 21.72 -15.89 12.66
C PRO A 32 21.11 -17.25 12.30
N ASP A 33 19.87 -17.53 12.70
CA ASP A 33 19.22 -18.82 12.45
C ASP A 33 18.62 -18.86 11.04
N PRO A 34 19.08 -19.80 10.16
CA PRO A 34 18.58 -19.88 8.79
C PRO A 34 17.08 -20.16 8.69
N GLU A 35 16.54 -20.94 9.61
CA GLU A 35 15.11 -21.28 9.59
C GLU A 35 14.23 -20.07 9.92
N THR A 36 14.61 -19.32 10.95
CA THR A 36 13.90 -18.10 11.32
C THR A 36 14.03 -17.04 10.24
N SER A 37 15.20 -16.92 9.63
CA SER A 37 15.43 -16.02 8.50
C SER A 37 14.51 -16.37 7.32
N ARG A 38 14.32 -17.65 7.03
CA ARG A 38 13.42 -18.12 5.98
C ARG A 38 11.97 -17.74 6.27
N ARG A 39 11.52 -17.87 7.52
CA ARG A 39 10.16 -17.49 7.93
C ARG A 39 9.93 -15.98 7.77
N LEU A 40 10.92 -15.18 8.15
CA LEU A 40 10.87 -13.73 7.96
C LEU A 40 10.77 -13.38 6.48
N ARG A 41 11.56 -14.05 5.65
CA ARG A 41 11.52 -13.85 4.20
C ARG A 41 10.15 -14.20 3.60
N GLN A 42 9.53 -15.28 4.07
CA GLN A 42 8.20 -15.67 3.63
C GLN A 42 7.16 -14.60 3.99
N ARG A 43 7.28 -13.99 5.16
CA ARG A 43 6.39 -12.89 5.54
C ARG A 43 6.58 -11.66 4.66
N ILE A 44 7.82 -11.31 4.36
CA ILE A 44 8.12 -10.21 3.44
C ILE A 44 7.50 -10.47 2.07
N ASP A 45 7.68 -11.68 1.56
CA ASP A 45 7.14 -12.08 0.25
C ASP A 45 5.61 -12.06 0.23
N ALA A 46 4.97 -12.38 1.35
CA ALA A 46 3.51 -12.34 1.46
C ALA A 46 2.98 -10.89 1.54
N LEU A 47 3.73 -9.98 2.16
CA LEU A 47 3.31 -8.58 2.31
C LEU A 47 3.58 -7.74 1.05
N THR A 48 4.54 -8.11 0.22
CA THR A 48 4.92 -7.34 -0.96
C THR A 48 3.77 -7.14 -1.95
N PRO A 49 2.98 -8.19 -2.31
CA PRO A 49 1.82 -7.99 -3.18
C PRO A 49 0.75 -7.09 -2.55
N LEU A 50 0.54 -7.19 -1.24
CA LEU A 50 -0.43 -6.35 -0.53
C LEU A 50 -0.03 -4.89 -0.59
N LEU A 51 1.27 -4.60 -0.43
CA LEU A 51 1.79 -3.24 -0.56
C LEU A 51 1.51 -2.69 -1.96
N ARG A 52 1.81 -3.47 -2.98
CA ARG A 52 1.56 -3.07 -4.37
C ARG A 52 0.08 -2.80 -4.61
N ASP A 53 -0.79 -3.69 -4.14
CA ASP A 53 -2.24 -3.55 -4.33
C ASP A 53 -2.77 -2.30 -3.63
N CYS A 54 -2.34 -2.02 -2.41
CA CYS A 54 -2.75 -0.81 -1.69
C CYS A 54 -2.29 0.46 -2.42
N ARG A 55 -1.09 0.46 -2.96
CA ARG A 55 -0.56 1.61 -3.71
C ARG A 55 -1.33 1.83 -5.00
N GLU A 56 -1.64 0.76 -5.72
CA GLU A 56 -2.45 0.84 -6.95
C GLU A 56 -3.86 1.34 -6.65
N LEU A 57 -4.48 0.83 -5.60
CA LEU A 57 -5.82 1.27 -5.20
C LEU A 57 -5.83 2.74 -4.76
N ALA A 58 -4.79 3.20 -4.07
CA ALA A 58 -4.67 4.60 -3.70
C ALA A 58 -4.63 5.51 -4.94
N VAL A 59 -3.85 5.12 -5.94
CA VAL A 59 -3.75 5.87 -7.20
C VAL A 59 -5.06 5.84 -7.96
N LEU A 60 -5.67 4.66 -8.09
CA LEU A 60 -6.94 4.50 -8.81
C LEU A 60 -8.07 5.32 -8.20
N THR A 61 -8.24 5.25 -6.88
CA THR A 61 -9.31 5.98 -6.20
C THR A 61 -9.10 7.50 -6.32
N ALA A 62 -7.86 7.96 -6.24
CA ALA A 62 -7.54 9.36 -6.45
C ALA A 62 -7.87 9.80 -7.88
N ARG A 63 -7.54 8.98 -8.87
CA ARG A 63 -7.85 9.27 -10.29
C ARG A 63 -9.35 9.32 -10.55
N TYR A 64 -10.11 8.40 -9.97
CA TYR A 64 -11.56 8.42 -10.10
C TYR A 64 -12.17 9.65 -9.46
N TYR A 65 -11.64 10.09 -8.32
CA TYR A 65 -12.07 11.32 -7.68
C TYR A 65 -11.83 12.52 -8.59
N ASP A 66 -10.63 12.64 -9.15
CA ASP A 66 -10.28 13.73 -10.07
C ASP A 66 -11.14 13.73 -11.33
N ARG A 67 -11.36 12.57 -11.93
CA ARG A 67 -12.23 12.44 -13.10
C ARG A 67 -13.66 12.87 -12.80
N SER A 68 -14.17 12.46 -11.67
CA SER A 68 -15.52 12.81 -11.24
C SER A 68 -15.65 14.33 -11.08
N TYR A 69 -14.65 14.96 -10.46
CA TYR A 69 -14.60 16.40 -10.27
C TYR A 69 -14.57 17.15 -11.61
N HIS A 70 -13.65 16.78 -12.49
CA HIS A 70 -13.51 17.41 -13.81
C HIS A 70 -14.74 17.19 -14.69
N LYS A 71 -15.31 16.00 -14.62
CA LYS A 71 -16.53 15.69 -15.38
C LYS A 71 -17.70 16.56 -14.93
N HIS A 72 -17.78 16.82 -13.63
CA HIS A 72 -18.81 17.68 -13.05
C HIS A 72 -18.64 19.12 -13.50
N GLU A 73 -17.43 19.63 -13.55
CA GLU A 73 -17.13 20.97 -14.06
C GLU A 73 -17.54 21.13 -15.51
N ARG A 74 -17.32 20.13 -16.35
CA ARG A 74 -17.70 20.16 -17.76
C ARG A 74 -19.19 20.27 -17.96
N TYR A 75 -19.97 19.66 -17.09
CA TYR A 75 -21.44 19.70 -17.19
C TYR A 75 -22.05 21.00 -16.68
N THR A 76 -21.32 21.77 -15.89
CA THR A 76 -21.79 23.05 -15.40
C THR A 76 -21.47 24.22 -16.33
N LEU A 77 -20.68 23.97 -17.33
CA LEU A 77 -20.40 24.95 -18.38
C LEU A 77 -21.45 24.86 -19.49
#